data_ba3a1786815e1b2758700b05039d11c6
#
_entry.id   ba3a1786815e1b2758700b05039d11c6
#
_cell.length_a   1.000
_cell.length_b   1.000
_cell.length_c   1.000
_cell.angle_alpha   90.00
_cell.angle_beta   90.00
_cell.angle_gamma   90.00
#
_symmetry.space_group_name_H-M   'P 1'
#
loop_
_entity.id
_entity.type
_entity.pdbx_description
1 polymer ?
#
loop_
_entity_poly.entity_id
_entity_poly.type
_entity_poly.pdbx_seq_one_letter_code
_entity_poly.pdbx_strand_id
1 'polypeptide(L)'
;MAKDNQQIATDDMQQTIYKELGYKSYPFPFTTPAYLEAYGTLVGLKPPTAKTARVLELGATYGGNIISQAVHNPEATFVGIELSQDQVE
;
A
#
# COMPACT_ATOMS: atom_id res chain seq x y z
N MET A 1 -4.03 -24.19 -11.63
CA MET A 1 -3.65 -25.41 -10.90
C MET A 1 -4.42 -25.45 -9.58
N ALA A 2 -5.05 -26.56 -9.26
CA ALA A 2 -5.76 -26.72 -7.99
C ALA A 2 -4.77 -26.82 -6.83
N LYS A 3 -5.04 -26.15 -5.72
CA LYS A 3 -4.25 -26.27 -4.49
C LYS A 3 -4.59 -27.58 -3.80
N ASP A 4 -3.64 -28.20 -3.09
CA ASP A 4 -3.91 -29.35 -2.24
C ASP A 4 -4.62 -28.93 -0.94
N ASN A 5 -5.10 -29.89 -0.14
CA ASN A 5 -5.84 -29.61 1.07
C ASN A 5 -4.98 -28.92 2.14
N GLN A 6 -3.68 -29.20 2.20
CA GLN A 6 -2.77 -28.56 3.15
C GLN A 6 -2.53 -27.10 2.78
N GLN A 7 -2.40 -26.77 1.50
CA GLN A 7 -2.22 -25.41 1.03
C GLN A 7 -3.48 -24.57 1.30
N ILE A 8 -4.67 -25.12 1.06
CA ILE A 8 -5.94 -24.45 1.34
C ILE A 8 -6.07 -24.14 2.84
N ALA A 9 -5.77 -25.11 3.72
CA ALA A 9 -5.84 -24.91 5.16
C ALA A 9 -4.85 -23.86 5.66
N THR A 10 -3.63 -23.82 5.09
CA THR A 10 -2.61 -22.81 5.41
C THR A 10 -3.04 -21.43 4.97
N ASP A 11 -3.57 -21.29 3.77
CA ASP A 11 -4.07 -20.01 3.25
C ASP A 11 -5.22 -19.48 4.11
N ASP A 12 -6.18 -20.33 4.49
CA ASP A 12 -7.31 -19.95 5.35
C ASP A 12 -6.84 -19.49 6.72
N MET A 13 -5.88 -20.20 7.32
CA MET A 13 -5.32 -19.84 8.61
C MET A 13 -4.58 -18.52 8.56
N GLN A 14 -3.77 -18.29 7.53
CA GLN A 14 -3.07 -17.02 7.34
C GLN A 14 -4.05 -15.85 7.16
N GLN A 15 -5.08 -16.03 6.38
CA GLN A 15 -6.12 -15.01 6.20
C GLN A 15 -6.85 -14.71 7.51
N THR A 16 -7.18 -15.75 8.29
CA THR A 16 -7.85 -15.60 9.58
C THR A 16 -6.97 -14.84 10.57
N ILE A 17 -5.69 -15.21 10.69
CA ILE A 17 -4.74 -14.53 11.57
C ILE A 17 -4.57 -13.07 11.16
N TYR A 18 -4.39 -12.80 9.87
CA TYR A 18 -4.26 -11.44 9.35
C TYR A 18 -5.49 -10.59 9.67
N LYS A 19 -6.69 -11.16 9.51
CA LYS A 19 -7.94 -10.47 9.78
C LYS A 19 -8.14 -10.20 11.27
N GLU A 20 -7.84 -11.18 12.14
CA GLU A 20 -8.05 -11.07 13.58
C GLU A 20 -7.06 -10.16 14.27
N LEU A 21 -5.77 -10.29 13.93
CA LEU A 21 -4.73 -9.50 14.58
C LEU A 21 -4.69 -8.06 14.08
N GLY A 22 -4.98 -7.87 12.78
CA GLY A 22 -4.86 -6.57 12.15
C GLY A 22 -3.44 -6.02 12.21
N TYR A 23 -3.21 -4.95 11.50
CA TYR A 23 -1.95 -4.20 11.55
C TYR A 23 -2.23 -2.74 11.83
N LYS A 24 -1.39 -2.11 12.64
CA LYS A 24 -1.47 -0.66 12.82
C LYS A 24 -1.12 0.03 11.51
N SER A 25 -1.84 1.09 11.23
CA SER A 25 -1.67 1.86 10.01
C SER A 25 -0.97 3.17 10.32
N TYR A 26 0.19 3.40 9.67
CA TYR A 26 1.02 4.57 9.91
C TYR A 26 1.39 5.26 8.59
N PRO A 27 1.59 6.59 8.59
CA PRO A 27 2.25 7.24 7.48
C PRO A 27 3.75 6.91 7.46
N PHE A 28 4.29 6.71 6.26
CA PHE A 28 5.70 6.43 6.06
C PHE A 28 6.31 7.51 5.15
N PRO A 29 7.08 8.46 5.70
CA PRO A 29 7.66 9.56 4.91
C PRO A 29 8.49 9.10 3.73
N PHE A 30 9.20 7.97 3.86
CA PHE A 30 10.09 7.43 2.83
C PHE A 30 9.36 6.90 1.59
N THR A 31 8.05 6.72 1.66
CA THR A 31 7.23 6.26 0.53
C THR A 31 6.41 7.38 -0.10
N THR A 32 6.58 8.62 0.37
CA THR A 32 5.86 9.75 -0.21
C THR A 32 6.30 10.00 -1.65
N PRO A 33 5.39 10.48 -2.54
CA PRO A 33 5.76 10.77 -3.92
C PRO A 33 6.93 11.75 -4.04
N ALA A 34 6.97 12.79 -3.22
CA ALA A 34 8.05 13.76 -3.23
C ALA A 34 9.41 13.14 -2.87
N TYR A 35 9.44 12.27 -1.85
CA TYR A 35 10.66 11.58 -1.46
C TYR A 35 11.15 10.65 -2.57
N LEU A 36 10.24 9.87 -3.16
CA LEU A 36 10.58 8.93 -4.23
C LEU A 36 11.02 9.66 -5.50
N GLU A 37 10.42 10.79 -5.83
CA GLU A 37 10.85 11.63 -6.95
C GLU A 37 12.27 12.16 -6.72
N ALA A 38 12.54 12.71 -5.55
CA ALA A 38 13.85 13.25 -5.22
C ALA A 38 14.93 12.16 -5.25
N TYR A 39 14.65 11.02 -4.62
CA TYR A 39 15.60 9.91 -4.59
C TYR A 39 15.82 9.31 -5.99
N GLY A 40 14.75 9.11 -6.76
CA GLY A 40 14.84 8.62 -8.14
C GLY A 40 15.69 9.55 -9.02
N THR A 41 15.48 10.85 -8.90
CA THR A 41 16.29 11.85 -9.61
C THR A 41 17.76 11.78 -9.21
N LEU A 42 18.03 11.65 -7.91
CA LEU A 42 19.39 11.57 -7.39
C LEU A 42 20.18 10.38 -7.96
N VAL A 43 19.52 9.24 -8.16
CA VAL A 43 20.16 8.03 -8.69
C VAL A 43 20.09 7.94 -10.23
N GLY A 44 19.70 8.99 -10.91
CA GLY A 44 19.75 9.09 -12.37
C GLY A 44 18.51 8.61 -13.12
N LEU A 45 17.42 8.35 -12.41
CA LEU A 45 16.13 8.01 -13.02
C LEU A 45 15.38 9.27 -13.44
N LYS A 46 14.34 9.10 -14.26
CA LYS A 46 13.41 10.16 -14.64
C LYS A 46 12.02 9.83 -14.08
N PRO A 47 11.80 10.01 -12.77
CA PRO A 47 10.52 9.67 -12.17
C PRO A 47 9.41 10.63 -12.63
N PRO A 48 8.14 10.20 -12.50
CA PRO A 48 7.02 11.13 -12.64
C PRO A 48 7.09 12.22 -11.58
N THR A 49 6.53 13.38 -11.87
CA THR A 49 6.45 14.44 -10.86
C THR A 49 5.48 14.03 -9.74
N ALA A 50 5.86 14.30 -8.50
CA ALA A 50 5.07 13.97 -7.32
C ALA A 50 3.67 14.59 -7.37
N LYS A 51 3.56 15.79 -7.92
CA LYS A 51 2.31 16.55 -7.97
C LYS A 51 1.18 15.82 -8.69
N THR A 52 1.50 15.09 -9.77
CA THR A 52 0.52 14.42 -10.63
C THR A 52 0.77 12.91 -10.74
N ALA A 53 1.57 12.35 -9.86
CA ALA A 53 1.95 10.94 -9.90
C ALA A 53 0.74 10.02 -9.73
N ARG A 54 0.89 8.80 -10.24
CA ARG A 54 -0.02 7.69 -9.99
C ARG A 54 0.65 6.75 -9.01
N VAL A 55 0.02 6.55 -7.84
CA VAL A 55 0.60 5.80 -6.73
C VAL A 55 -0.27 4.58 -6.43
N LEU A 56 0.38 3.43 -6.36
CA LEU A 56 -0.23 2.18 -5.94
C LEU A 56 0.45 1.70 -4.65
N GLU A 57 -0.33 1.46 -3.61
CA GLU A 57 0.16 0.86 -2.38
C GLU A 57 -0.44 -0.53 -2.19
N LEU A 58 0.42 -1.53 -2.08
CA LEU A 58 0.03 -2.91 -1.78
C LEU A 58 0.06 -3.12 -0.27
N GLY A 59 -1.01 -3.69 0.29
CA GLY A 59 -1.11 -3.86 1.73
C GLY A 59 -1.40 -2.54 2.44
N ALA A 60 -2.38 -1.79 1.96
CA ALA A 60 -2.66 -0.42 2.44
C ALA A 60 -3.22 -0.37 3.86
N THR A 61 -3.64 -1.49 4.44
CA THR A 61 -4.29 -1.61 5.75
C THR A 61 -5.50 -0.66 5.86
N TYR A 62 -5.57 0.17 6.90
CA TYR A 62 -6.63 1.18 7.06
C TYR A 62 -6.37 2.46 6.25
N GLY A 63 -5.31 2.51 5.46
CA GLY A 63 -5.00 3.65 4.62
C GLY A 63 -4.20 4.76 5.31
N GLY A 64 -3.63 4.51 6.50
CA GLY A 64 -2.89 5.54 7.25
C GLY A 64 -1.77 6.19 6.46
N ASN A 65 -1.07 5.40 5.65
CA ASN A 65 -0.02 5.93 4.79
C ASN A 65 -0.58 6.60 3.53
N ILE A 66 -1.38 5.87 2.75
CA ILE A 66 -1.85 6.34 1.44
C ILE A 66 -2.80 7.54 1.55
N ILE A 67 -3.69 7.56 2.55
CA ILE A 67 -4.63 8.66 2.75
C ILE A 67 -3.88 9.94 3.12
N SER A 68 -2.88 9.85 4.00
CA SER A 68 -2.09 11.02 4.37
C SER A 68 -1.34 11.60 3.17
N GLN A 69 -0.82 10.75 2.29
CA GLN A 69 -0.16 11.17 1.06
C GLN A 69 -1.14 11.82 0.08
N ALA A 70 -2.35 11.28 -0.05
CA ALA A 70 -3.38 11.83 -0.93
C ALA A 70 -3.82 13.23 -0.50
N VAL A 71 -3.95 13.46 0.81
CA VAL A 71 -4.29 14.79 1.36
C VAL A 71 -3.24 15.84 0.97
N HIS A 72 -1.96 15.48 1.01
CA HIS A 72 -0.87 16.39 0.69
C HIS A 72 -0.61 16.55 -0.82
N ASN A 73 -1.14 15.65 -1.64
CA ASN A 73 -0.94 15.64 -3.09
C ASN A 73 -2.29 15.51 -3.82
N PRO A 74 -3.15 16.53 -3.75
CA PRO A 74 -4.54 16.39 -4.22
C PRO A 74 -4.68 16.22 -5.75
N GLU A 75 -3.65 16.52 -6.53
CA GLU A 75 -3.67 16.31 -7.99
C GLU A 75 -3.10 14.95 -8.41
N ALA A 76 -2.52 14.21 -7.47
CA ALA A 76 -2.04 12.85 -7.72
C ALA A 76 -3.17 11.84 -7.57
N THR A 77 -3.01 10.67 -8.17
CA THR A 77 -3.97 9.58 -8.06
C THR A 77 -3.41 8.48 -7.15
N PHE A 78 -4.20 8.06 -6.17
CA PHE A 78 -3.79 7.05 -5.20
C PHE A 78 -4.74 5.87 -5.21
N VAL A 79 -4.18 4.66 -5.27
CA VAL A 79 -4.92 3.40 -5.18
C VAL A 79 -4.24 2.52 -4.14
N GLY A 80 -5.00 2.07 -3.15
CA GLY A 80 -4.54 1.10 -2.16
C GLY A 80 -5.23 -0.23 -2.36
N ILE A 81 -4.49 -1.30 -2.19
CA ILE A 81 -5.01 -2.66 -2.22
C ILE A 81 -4.79 -3.30 -0.85
N GLU A 82 -5.85 -3.86 -0.28
CA GLU A 82 -5.83 -4.49 1.03
C GLU A 82 -6.59 -5.80 1.01
N LEU A 83 -5.99 -6.83 1.60
CA LEU A 83 -6.57 -8.17 1.68
C LEU A 83 -7.70 -8.26 2.70
N SER A 84 -7.59 -7.53 3.81
CA SER A 84 -8.58 -7.55 4.88
C SER A 84 -9.77 -6.65 4.55
N GLN A 85 -10.96 -7.25 4.40
CA GLN A 85 -12.18 -6.52 4.12
C GLN A 85 -12.49 -5.46 5.19
N ASP A 86 -12.23 -5.80 6.44
CA ASP A 86 -12.52 -4.91 7.56
C ASP A 86 -11.62 -3.67 7.57
N GLN A 87 -10.44 -3.75 6.96
CA GLN A 87 -9.50 -2.63 6.88
C GLN A 87 -9.75 -1.74 5.66
N VAL A 88 -10.41 -2.26 4.64
CA VAL A 88 -10.78 -1.48 3.43
C VAL A 88 -11.93 -0.53 3.73
N GLU A 89 -12.87 -0.94 4.54
CA GLU A 89 -14.05 -0.16 4.91
C GLU A 89 -13.75 0.84 6.03
#